data_91e9c8aaaa295921ff0795d3efd45dfd
#
_entry.id   91e9c8aaaa295921ff0795d3efd45dfd
#
_cell.length_a   1.000
_cell.length_b   1.000
_cell.length_c   1.000
_cell.angle_alpha   90.00
_cell.angle_beta   90.00
_cell.angle_gamma   90.00
#
_symmetry.space_group_name_H-M   'P 1'
#
loop_
_entity.id
_entity.type
_entity.pdbx_description
1 polymer ?
#
loop_
_entity_poly.entity_id
_entity_poly.type
_entity_poly.pdbx_seq_one_letter_code
_entity_poly.pdbx_strand_id
1 'polypeptide(L)'
;KNIILPGEELKFEMVIIGKAIEYFPYVFLAFKELGRFGWGKKEEGERGKFFIKTIEELKNDGTYVVIYDYKNENKVKRIKGFCLKETFNSIEQKENVQSFKLIFETPVRLKKDRKITSNPEFETIMRSIIHRLNSLSYFYGDGNKENNVFGILEEAKKVKIISNNTSFKQYSYYSRRQSNKLYLGGIIGEVTFKGNIKLFYPYLKSA
;
A
#
# COMPACT_ATOMS: atom_id res chain seq x y z
N LYS A 1 6.45 6.50 -16.03
CA LYS A 1 6.14 7.03 -17.36
C LYS A 1 5.28 8.27 -17.18
N ASN A 2 5.68 9.40 -17.74
CA ASN A 2 4.96 10.68 -17.58
C ASN A 2 3.94 10.95 -18.70
N ILE A 3 3.98 10.16 -19.76
CA ILE A 3 3.13 10.28 -20.95
C ILE A 3 2.56 8.89 -21.25
N ILE A 4 1.27 8.84 -21.48
CA ILE A 4 0.52 7.65 -21.89
C ILE A 4 -0.01 7.96 -23.30
N LEU A 5 0.37 7.15 -24.28
CA LEU A 5 -0.06 7.32 -25.65
C LEU A 5 -1.47 6.74 -25.90
N PRO A 6 -2.20 7.21 -26.91
CA PRO A 6 -3.47 6.60 -27.31
C PRO A 6 -3.32 5.09 -27.54
N GLY A 7 -4.21 4.31 -26.94
CA GLY A 7 -4.20 2.84 -27.01
C GLY A 7 -3.33 2.15 -25.95
N GLU A 8 -2.52 2.89 -25.19
CA GLU A 8 -1.78 2.30 -24.07
C GLU A 8 -2.67 2.10 -22.83
N GLU A 9 -2.37 1.05 -22.06
CA GLU A 9 -3.07 0.75 -20.81
C GLU A 9 -2.35 1.35 -19.60
N LEU A 10 -3.11 2.00 -18.73
CA LEU A 10 -2.67 2.40 -17.39
C LEU A 10 -3.23 1.41 -16.38
N LYS A 11 -2.35 0.79 -15.60
CA LYS A 11 -2.71 -0.07 -14.47
C LYS A 11 -2.32 0.60 -13.16
N PHE A 12 -3.19 0.54 -12.19
CA PHE A 12 -2.91 1.00 -10.83
C PHE A 12 -3.74 0.19 -9.82
N GLU A 13 -3.30 0.19 -8.59
CA GLU A 13 -3.98 -0.46 -7.47
C GLU A 13 -4.56 0.58 -6.53
N MET A 14 -5.68 0.24 -5.91
CA MET A 14 -6.35 1.07 -4.92
C MET A 14 -6.74 0.21 -3.72
N VAL A 15 -6.36 0.66 -2.53
CA VAL A 15 -6.77 0.03 -1.28
C VAL A 15 -7.97 0.81 -0.72
N ILE A 16 -9.10 0.13 -0.54
CA ILE A 16 -10.31 0.69 0.05
C ILE A 16 -10.52 0.05 1.42
N ILE A 17 -10.67 0.87 2.46
CA ILE A 17 -10.61 0.41 3.85
C ILE A 17 -11.96 0.65 4.55
N GLY A 18 -12.39 -0.35 5.33
CA GLY A 18 -13.55 -0.28 6.20
C GLY A 18 -14.84 -0.04 5.42
N LYS A 19 -15.72 0.81 5.95
CA LYS A 19 -17.03 1.11 5.34
C LYS A 19 -16.94 1.76 3.95
N ALA A 20 -15.78 2.30 3.56
CA ALA A 20 -15.60 2.85 2.22
C ALA A 20 -15.78 1.79 1.11
N ILE A 21 -15.67 0.49 1.42
CA ILE A 21 -15.96 -0.61 0.49
C ILE A 21 -17.41 -0.54 -0.01
N GLU A 22 -18.35 -0.16 0.84
CA GLU A 22 -19.77 -0.03 0.47
C GLU A 22 -20.00 1.08 -0.56
N TYR A 23 -19.12 2.07 -0.60
CA TYR A 23 -19.17 3.20 -1.53
C TYR A 23 -18.39 2.96 -2.83
N PHE A 24 -17.87 1.76 -3.05
CA PHE A 24 -17.13 1.43 -4.27
C PHE A 24 -17.90 1.74 -5.57
N PRO A 25 -19.23 1.53 -5.68
CA PRO A 25 -19.98 1.91 -6.87
C PRO A 25 -19.83 3.39 -7.23
N TYR A 26 -19.75 4.27 -6.25
CA TYR A 26 -19.51 5.70 -6.47
C TYR A 26 -18.07 5.98 -6.92
N VAL A 27 -17.09 5.26 -6.38
CA VAL A 27 -15.70 5.34 -6.84
C VAL A 27 -15.60 4.93 -8.31
N PHE A 28 -16.23 3.82 -8.67
CA PHE A 28 -16.32 3.36 -10.05
C PHE A 28 -16.93 4.41 -10.97
N LEU A 29 -18.08 4.97 -10.58
CA LEU A 29 -18.78 6.01 -11.35
C LEU A 29 -17.91 7.26 -11.51
N ALA A 30 -17.23 7.69 -10.45
CA ALA A 30 -16.31 8.82 -10.51
C ALA A 30 -15.17 8.61 -11.50
N PHE A 31 -14.56 7.42 -11.54
CA PHE A 31 -13.53 7.09 -12.53
C PHE A 31 -14.09 7.01 -13.96
N LYS A 32 -15.29 6.49 -14.13
CA LYS A 32 -15.98 6.45 -15.44
C LYS A 32 -16.22 7.86 -15.97
N GLU A 33 -16.74 8.77 -15.13
CA GLU A 33 -16.94 10.15 -15.50
C GLU A 33 -15.62 10.90 -15.72
N LEU A 34 -14.61 10.66 -14.89
CA LEU A 34 -13.26 11.21 -15.10
C LEU A 34 -12.70 10.81 -16.45
N GLY A 35 -12.90 9.56 -16.88
CA GLY A 35 -12.50 9.08 -18.20
C GLY A 35 -13.22 9.81 -19.34
N ARG A 36 -14.50 10.11 -19.16
CA ARG A 36 -15.31 10.87 -20.13
C ARG A 36 -14.89 12.33 -20.23
N PHE A 37 -14.65 13.01 -19.09
CA PHE A 37 -14.18 14.39 -19.05
C PHE A 37 -12.70 14.55 -19.43
N GLY A 38 -11.94 13.47 -19.34
CA GLY A 38 -10.51 13.43 -19.60
C GLY A 38 -9.65 13.84 -18.41
N TRP A 39 -8.46 13.28 -18.35
CA TRP A 39 -7.47 13.45 -17.29
C TRP A 39 -6.13 13.90 -17.87
N GLY A 40 -5.30 14.52 -17.03
CA GLY A 40 -3.97 14.98 -17.41
C GLY A 40 -3.92 16.43 -17.86
N LYS A 41 -2.78 16.80 -18.49
CA LYS A 41 -2.57 18.12 -19.06
C LYS A 41 -3.45 18.29 -20.30
N LYS A 42 -3.95 19.49 -20.51
CA LYS A 42 -4.62 19.83 -21.78
C LYS A 42 -3.60 19.95 -22.91
N GLU A 43 -3.86 19.29 -24.01
CA GLU A 43 -3.18 19.47 -25.28
C GLU A 43 -4.23 19.90 -26.31
N GLU A 44 -3.99 20.96 -27.04
CA GLU A 44 -4.93 21.54 -28.01
C GLU A 44 -6.34 21.82 -27.45
N GLY A 45 -6.41 22.15 -26.16
CA GLY A 45 -7.68 22.43 -25.48
C GLY A 45 -8.38 21.23 -24.86
N GLU A 46 -8.02 20.02 -25.21
CA GLU A 46 -8.62 18.78 -24.71
C GLU A 46 -7.72 18.04 -23.72
N ARG A 47 -8.34 17.17 -22.89
CA ARG A 47 -7.62 16.24 -22.00
C ARG A 47 -7.72 14.83 -22.56
N GLY A 48 -6.73 13.99 -22.25
CA GLY A 48 -6.76 12.59 -22.61
C GLY A 48 -7.98 11.87 -22.02
N LYS A 49 -8.83 11.30 -22.87
CA LYS A 49 -9.99 10.50 -22.48
C LYS A 49 -9.57 9.05 -22.30
N PHE A 50 -10.23 8.35 -21.36
CA PHE A 50 -10.00 6.92 -21.16
C PHE A 50 -11.30 6.20 -20.76
N PHE A 51 -11.28 4.88 -20.82
CA PHE A 51 -12.33 4.05 -20.26
C PHE A 51 -11.73 2.98 -19.37
N ILE A 52 -12.53 2.50 -18.42
CA ILE A 52 -12.13 1.41 -17.53
C ILE A 52 -12.29 0.11 -18.31
N LYS A 53 -11.19 -0.61 -18.51
CA LYS A 53 -11.20 -1.89 -19.22
C LYS A 53 -11.62 -3.03 -18.31
N THR A 54 -10.91 -3.20 -17.19
CA THR A 54 -11.17 -4.24 -16.20
C THR A 54 -10.95 -3.71 -14.81
N ILE A 55 -11.66 -4.26 -13.82
CA ILE A 55 -11.38 -4.09 -12.41
C ILE A 55 -11.35 -5.47 -11.78
N GLU A 56 -10.31 -5.71 -11.01
CA GLU A 56 -10.08 -6.97 -10.32
C GLU A 56 -10.02 -6.72 -8.82
N GLU A 57 -10.61 -7.61 -8.04
CA GLU A 57 -10.50 -7.62 -6.59
C GLU A 57 -9.45 -8.64 -6.18
N LEU A 58 -8.42 -8.20 -5.46
CA LEU A 58 -7.44 -9.09 -4.84
C LEU A 58 -8.08 -9.78 -3.63
N LYS A 59 -7.98 -11.11 -3.59
CA LYS A 59 -8.45 -11.93 -2.47
C LYS A 59 -7.33 -12.19 -1.47
N ASN A 60 -7.73 -12.64 -0.27
CA ASN A 60 -6.80 -12.95 0.81
C ASN A 60 -5.78 -14.05 0.48
N ASP A 61 -6.14 -14.98 -0.41
CA ASP A 61 -5.26 -16.04 -0.93
C ASP A 61 -4.27 -15.58 -2.01
N GLY A 62 -4.34 -14.31 -2.40
CA GLY A 62 -3.50 -13.72 -3.45
C GLY A 62 -4.07 -13.88 -4.85
N THR A 63 -5.27 -14.47 -5.02
CA THR A 63 -5.92 -14.58 -6.32
C THR A 63 -6.67 -13.31 -6.68
N TYR A 64 -6.88 -13.09 -7.98
CA TYR A 64 -7.64 -11.96 -8.50
C TYR A 64 -8.98 -12.43 -9.06
N VAL A 65 -10.05 -11.71 -8.74
CA VAL A 65 -11.39 -11.96 -9.26
C VAL A 65 -11.87 -10.74 -10.02
N VAL A 66 -12.23 -10.93 -11.29
CA VAL A 66 -12.78 -9.87 -12.14
C VAL A 66 -14.16 -9.46 -11.62
N ILE A 67 -14.28 -8.19 -11.22
CA ILE A 67 -15.52 -7.58 -10.73
C ILE A 67 -16.16 -6.66 -11.76
N TYR A 68 -15.40 -6.22 -12.76
CA TYR A 68 -15.88 -5.47 -13.91
C TYR A 68 -15.04 -5.77 -15.14
N ASP A 69 -15.72 -5.96 -16.27
CA ASP A 69 -15.10 -6.09 -17.60
C ASP A 69 -15.96 -5.33 -18.62
N TYR A 70 -15.34 -4.37 -19.29
CA TYR A 70 -16.00 -3.54 -20.29
C TYR A 70 -16.63 -4.33 -21.44
N LYS A 71 -16.06 -5.48 -21.82
CA LYS A 71 -16.54 -6.30 -22.95
C LYS A 71 -17.74 -7.17 -22.59
N ASN A 72 -17.79 -7.64 -21.35
CA ASN A 72 -18.73 -8.70 -20.96
C ASN A 72 -19.90 -8.22 -20.11
N GLU A 73 -19.72 -7.19 -19.29
CA GLU A 73 -20.77 -6.73 -18.40
C GLU A 73 -20.64 -5.22 -18.14
N ASN A 74 -21.74 -4.48 -18.33
CA ASN A 74 -21.82 -3.08 -17.91
C ASN A 74 -22.10 -2.91 -16.40
N LYS A 75 -22.15 -4.01 -15.63
CA LYS A 75 -22.45 -3.99 -14.20
C LYS A 75 -21.23 -4.35 -13.38
N VAL A 76 -20.96 -3.56 -12.35
CA VAL A 76 -19.91 -3.85 -11.37
C VAL A 76 -20.45 -4.85 -10.36
N LYS A 77 -19.73 -5.95 -10.13
CA LYS A 77 -20.03 -6.91 -9.08
C LYS A 77 -19.69 -6.32 -7.70
N ARG A 78 -20.41 -6.78 -6.68
CA ARG A 78 -20.14 -6.34 -5.31
C ARG A 78 -18.76 -6.78 -4.85
N ILE A 79 -17.97 -5.86 -4.33
CA ILE A 79 -16.71 -6.16 -3.64
C ILE A 79 -17.04 -6.77 -2.29
N LYS A 80 -16.39 -7.87 -1.96
CA LYS A 80 -16.52 -8.51 -0.65
C LYS A 80 -15.48 -8.01 0.35
N GLY A 81 -14.28 -7.70 -0.14
CA GLY A 81 -13.14 -7.40 0.71
C GLY A 81 -12.69 -8.64 1.51
N PHE A 82 -11.76 -8.43 2.41
CA PHE A 82 -11.33 -9.43 3.39
C PHE A 82 -10.94 -8.74 4.70
N CYS A 83 -11.02 -9.48 5.80
CA CYS A 83 -10.65 -8.97 7.11
C CYS A 83 -9.18 -9.27 7.40
N LEU A 84 -8.40 -8.27 7.84
CA LEU A 84 -7.00 -8.46 8.24
C LEU A 84 -6.84 -9.54 9.32
N LYS A 85 -7.83 -9.67 10.23
CA LYS A 85 -7.84 -10.72 11.25
C LYS A 85 -7.85 -12.14 10.64
N GLU A 86 -8.59 -12.34 9.54
CA GLU A 86 -8.57 -13.58 8.78
C GLU A 86 -7.20 -13.83 8.15
N THR A 87 -6.55 -12.76 7.65
CA THR A 87 -5.17 -12.84 7.13
C THR A 87 -4.20 -13.31 8.21
N PHE A 88 -4.28 -12.76 9.42
CA PHE A 88 -3.44 -13.21 10.55
C PHE A 88 -3.64 -14.69 10.89
N ASN A 89 -4.90 -15.16 10.87
CA ASN A 89 -5.25 -16.54 11.22
C ASN A 89 -4.90 -17.53 10.10
N SER A 90 -4.94 -17.12 8.84
CA SER A 90 -4.68 -17.98 7.68
C SER A 90 -3.20 -18.17 7.34
N ILE A 91 -2.31 -17.51 8.07
CA ILE A 91 -0.88 -17.62 7.84
C ILE A 91 -0.38 -18.93 8.43
N GLU A 92 -0.16 -19.93 7.56
CA GLU A 92 0.63 -21.10 7.92
C GLU A 92 1.99 -20.66 8.44
N GLN A 93 2.39 -21.24 9.57
CA GLN A 93 3.66 -20.93 10.20
C GLN A 93 4.78 -21.37 9.26
N LYS A 94 5.32 -20.43 8.47
CA LYS A 94 6.52 -20.70 7.69
C LYS A 94 7.65 -21.15 8.62
N GLU A 95 8.43 -22.10 8.14
CA GLU A 95 9.63 -22.59 8.80
C GLU A 95 10.55 -21.45 9.26
N ASN A 96 11.46 -21.73 10.19
CA ASN A 96 12.41 -20.77 10.74
C ASN A 96 13.29 -20.14 9.65
N VAL A 97 12.80 -19.09 9.01
CA VAL A 97 13.58 -18.31 8.05
C VAL A 97 14.55 -17.43 8.82
N GLN A 98 15.85 -17.72 8.66
CA GLN A 98 16.95 -17.03 9.34
C GLN A 98 17.38 -15.75 8.61
N SER A 99 17.04 -15.60 7.34
CA SER A 99 17.38 -14.42 6.53
C SER A 99 16.24 -14.12 5.57
N PHE A 100 15.91 -12.83 5.41
CA PHE A 100 14.85 -12.39 4.52
C PHE A 100 15.15 -11.01 3.95
N LYS A 101 14.55 -10.70 2.80
CA LYS A 101 14.70 -9.42 2.10
C LYS A 101 13.38 -8.66 2.13
N LEU A 102 13.45 -7.37 2.41
CA LEU A 102 12.36 -6.42 2.17
C LEU A 102 12.71 -5.53 1.00
N ILE A 103 11.76 -5.35 0.08
CA ILE A 103 11.90 -4.51 -1.10
C ILE A 103 10.89 -3.35 -0.97
N PHE A 104 11.42 -2.13 -0.95
CA PHE A 104 10.61 -0.91 -0.97
C PHE A 104 10.46 -0.46 -2.43
N GLU A 105 9.41 -0.88 -3.09
CA GLU A 105 9.10 -0.53 -4.49
C GLU A 105 8.71 0.93 -4.63
N THR A 106 8.07 1.47 -3.61
CA THR A 106 7.70 2.89 -3.51
C THR A 106 8.35 3.53 -2.29
N PRO A 107 8.54 4.86 -2.27
CA PRO A 107 9.21 5.54 -1.17
C PRO A 107 8.50 5.33 0.18
N VAL A 108 9.15 4.66 1.10
CA VAL A 108 8.67 4.42 2.46
C VAL A 108 9.25 5.47 3.41
N ARG A 109 8.39 6.17 4.12
CA ARG A 109 8.78 7.22 5.06
C ARG A 109 8.84 6.67 6.48
N LEU A 110 10.04 6.38 6.95
CA LEU A 110 10.29 5.91 8.30
C LEU A 110 10.61 7.09 9.24
N LYS A 111 10.12 7.01 10.47
CA LYS A 111 10.44 7.98 11.52
C LYS A 111 11.03 7.26 12.72
N LYS A 112 12.18 7.80 13.22
CA LYS A 112 12.79 7.42 14.49
C LYS A 112 12.95 8.69 15.32
N ASP A 113 12.52 8.68 16.57
CA ASP A 113 12.55 9.83 17.47
C ASP A 113 11.95 11.12 16.87
N ARG A 114 10.78 10.98 16.22
CA ARG A 114 10.04 12.03 15.49
C ARG A 114 10.77 12.61 14.27
N LYS A 115 11.96 12.15 13.94
CA LYS A 115 12.73 12.57 12.76
C LYS A 115 12.65 11.53 11.66
N ILE A 116 12.69 11.99 10.42
CA ILE A 116 12.76 11.08 9.25
C ILE A 116 14.14 10.43 9.25
N THR A 117 14.18 9.11 9.10
CA THR A 117 15.41 8.34 9.00
C THR A 117 15.54 7.72 7.62
N SER A 118 16.77 7.66 7.12
CA SER A 118 17.15 6.89 5.94
C SER A 118 17.69 5.50 6.27
N ASN A 119 17.84 5.19 7.57
CA ASN A 119 18.28 3.88 8.01
C ASN A 119 17.07 2.96 8.26
N PRO A 120 16.88 1.87 7.48
CA PRO A 120 15.74 0.96 7.59
C PRO A 120 15.93 -0.09 8.70
N GLU A 121 16.21 0.34 9.94
CA GLU A 121 16.26 -0.59 11.07
C GLU A 121 14.95 -1.37 11.19
N PHE A 122 15.03 -2.68 11.40
CA PHE A 122 13.86 -3.55 11.41
C PHE A 122 12.86 -3.17 12.52
N GLU A 123 13.35 -2.78 13.69
CA GLU A 123 12.51 -2.27 14.78
C GLU A 123 11.72 -1.03 14.37
N THR A 124 12.35 -0.10 13.64
CA THR A 124 11.68 1.12 13.14
C THR A 124 10.59 0.80 12.12
N ILE A 125 10.85 -0.18 11.24
CA ILE A 125 9.85 -0.67 10.28
C ILE A 125 8.66 -1.29 11.01
N MET A 126 8.93 -2.21 11.95
CA MET A 126 7.87 -2.87 12.73
C MET A 126 7.04 -1.89 13.56
N ARG A 127 7.67 -0.92 14.18
CA ARG A 127 6.98 0.18 14.91
C ARG A 127 6.00 0.92 13.99
N SER A 128 6.44 1.25 12.77
CA SER A 128 5.61 1.96 11.80
C SER A 128 4.41 1.11 11.35
N ILE A 129 4.63 -0.18 11.10
CA ILE A 129 3.59 -1.15 10.72
C ILE A 129 2.56 -1.31 11.84
N ILE A 130 3.00 -1.60 13.06
CA ILE A 130 2.11 -1.80 14.21
C ILE A 130 1.29 -0.53 14.47
N HIS A 131 1.93 0.64 14.43
CA HIS A 131 1.21 1.91 14.59
C HIS A 131 0.12 2.09 13.51
N ARG A 132 0.43 1.76 12.24
CA ARG A 132 -0.54 1.82 11.15
C ARG A 132 -1.69 0.84 11.37
N LEU A 133 -1.40 -0.42 11.69
CA LEU A 133 -2.41 -1.45 11.92
C LEU A 133 -3.31 -1.10 13.11
N ASN A 134 -2.74 -0.62 14.22
CA ASN A 134 -3.50 -0.16 15.37
C ASN A 134 -4.40 1.04 15.03
N SER A 135 -3.91 1.97 14.21
CA SER A 135 -4.74 3.11 13.74
C SER A 135 -5.88 2.65 12.84
N LEU A 136 -5.61 1.71 11.91
CA LEU A 136 -6.64 1.14 11.05
C LEU A 136 -7.68 0.37 11.85
N SER A 137 -7.28 -0.44 12.82
CA SER A 137 -8.19 -1.15 13.72
C SER A 137 -9.05 -0.18 14.54
N TYR A 138 -8.46 0.88 15.04
CA TYR A 138 -9.18 1.88 15.84
C TYR A 138 -10.24 2.63 15.03
N PHE A 139 -9.91 3.09 13.81
CA PHE A 139 -10.82 3.91 13.01
C PHE A 139 -11.79 3.11 12.15
N TYR A 140 -11.42 1.90 11.74
CA TYR A 140 -12.17 1.14 10.72
C TYR A 140 -12.48 -0.31 11.13
N GLY A 141 -12.01 -0.77 12.27
CA GLY A 141 -12.21 -2.12 12.79
C GLY A 141 -12.88 -2.14 14.15
N ASP A 142 -12.56 -3.17 14.93
CA ASP A 142 -13.14 -3.44 16.26
C ASP A 142 -12.53 -2.55 17.36
N GLY A 143 -11.59 -1.68 17.05
CA GLY A 143 -10.83 -0.89 18.01
C GLY A 143 -9.76 -1.67 18.78
N ASN A 144 -9.60 -2.96 18.51
CA ASN A 144 -8.59 -3.80 19.15
C ASN A 144 -7.19 -3.33 18.76
N LYS A 145 -6.33 -3.17 19.75
CA LYS A 145 -4.93 -2.81 19.56
C LYS A 145 -4.05 -4.02 19.89
N GLU A 146 -2.88 -4.06 19.26
CA GLU A 146 -1.83 -4.98 19.69
C GLU A 146 -1.41 -4.65 21.12
N ASN A 147 -1.63 -5.58 22.03
CA ASN A 147 -1.37 -5.38 23.46
C ASN A 147 0.11 -5.56 23.83
N ASN A 148 0.85 -6.36 23.06
CA ASN A 148 2.25 -6.68 23.33
C ASN A 148 3.22 -5.95 22.40
N VAL A 149 2.93 -4.69 22.07
CA VAL A 149 3.80 -3.87 21.20
C VAL A 149 5.24 -3.83 21.70
N PHE A 150 5.44 -3.66 23.02
CA PHE A 150 6.78 -3.59 23.61
C PHE A 150 7.56 -4.90 23.38
N GLY A 151 6.98 -6.05 23.69
CA GLY A 151 7.64 -7.35 23.48
C GLY A 151 7.99 -7.62 22.00
N ILE A 152 7.08 -7.27 21.09
CA ILE A 152 7.34 -7.41 19.64
C ILE A 152 8.51 -6.53 19.20
N LEU A 153 8.59 -5.28 19.69
CA LEU A 153 9.67 -4.37 19.32
C LEU A 153 11.01 -4.76 19.93
N GLU A 154 11.05 -5.32 21.16
CA GLU A 154 12.29 -5.87 21.73
C GLU A 154 12.82 -7.05 20.91
N GLU A 155 11.95 -7.95 20.43
CA GLU A 155 12.34 -9.01 19.52
C GLU A 155 12.80 -8.44 18.16
N ALA A 156 12.14 -7.39 17.65
CA ALA A 156 12.53 -6.75 16.40
C ALA A 156 13.95 -6.13 16.44
N LYS A 157 14.42 -5.66 17.59
CA LYS A 157 15.79 -5.15 17.78
C LYS A 157 16.86 -6.23 17.58
N LYS A 158 16.50 -7.51 17.76
CA LYS A 158 17.43 -8.64 17.55
C LYS A 158 17.68 -8.93 16.08
N VAL A 159 16.79 -8.49 15.20
CA VAL A 159 16.92 -8.63 13.75
C VAL A 159 17.93 -7.62 13.22
N LYS A 160 18.99 -8.11 12.55
CA LYS A 160 20.11 -7.29 12.10
C LYS A 160 20.12 -7.12 10.58
N ILE A 161 20.54 -5.97 10.12
CA ILE A 161 20.79 -5.71 8.70
C ILE A 161 22.07 -6.43 8.29
N ILE A 162 22.02 -7.23 7.21
CA ILE A 162 23.19 -7.87 6.58
C ILE A 162 23.61 -7.12 5.33
N SER A 163 22.64 -6.58 4.57
CA SER A 163 22.91 -5.82 3.37
C SER A 163 21.86 -4.70 3.25
N ASN A 164 22.29 -3.51 2.87
CA ASN A 164 21.41 -2.37 2.68
C ASN A 164 21.73 -1.67 1.34
N ASN A 165 20.88 -1.89 0.36
CA ASN A 165 20.93 -1.28 -0.97
C ASN A 165 19.76 -0.30 -1.13
N THR A 166 19.41 0.41 -0.06
CA THR A 166 18.37 1.43 -0.09
C THR A 166 18.97 2.82 -0.34
N SER A 167 18.17 3.69 -0.95
CA SER A 167 18.50 5.09 -1.12
C SER A 167 17.32 5.97 -0.72
N PHE A 168 17.59 7.15 -0.19
CA PHE A 168 16.55 8.13 0.11
C PHE A 168 16.22 8.93 -1.14
N LYS A 169 14.99 8.83 -1.64
CA LYS A 169 14.51 9.63 -2.77
C LYS A 169 13.56 10.71 -2.28
N GLN A 170 13.75 11.91 -2.77
CA GLN A 170 12.91 13.05 -2.47
C GLN A 170 12.22 13.52 -3.74
N TYR A 171 10.90 13.65 -3.66
CA TYR A 171 10.05 14.19 -4.71
C TYR A 171 9.49 15.52 -4.27
N SER A 172 9.47 16.49 -5.16
CA SER A 172 8.79 17.76 -4.92
C SER A 172 7.52 17.84 -5.78
N TYR A 173 6.44 18.35 -5.19
CA TYR A 173 5.25 18.70 -5.93
C TYR A 173 4.72 20.04 -5.46
N TYR A 174 4.07 20.76 -6.36
CA TYR A 174 3.47 22.04 -6.03
C TYR A 174 2.05 21.85 -5.49
N SER A 175 1.81 22.23 -4.24
CA SER A 175 0.49 22.23 -3.65
C SER A 175 -0.22 23.57 -3.94
N ARG A 176 -1.22 23.52 -4.80
CA ARG A 176 -2.03 24.74 -5.07
C ARG A 176 -2.75 25.26 -3.82
N ARG A 177 -3.17 24.36 -2.92
CA ARG A 177 -3.85 24.73 -1.67
C ARG A 177 -2.94 25.52 -0.72
N GLN A 178 -1.66 25.16 -0.67
CA GLN A 178 -0.67 25.81 0.21
C GLN A 178 0.19 26.84 -0.53
N SER A 179 -0.02 26.97 -1.85
CA SER A 179 0.79 27.83 -2.73
C SER A 179 2.30 27.67 -2.54
N ASN A 180 2.71 26.43 -2.24
CA ASN A 180 4.11 26.12 -1.92
C ASN A 180 4.54 24.76 -2.50
N LYS A 181 5.87 24.59 -2.69
CA LYS A 181 6.46 23.29 -3.00
C LYS A 181 6.51 22.43 -1.75
N LEU A 182 5.88 21.28 -1.81
CA LEU A 182 5.95 20.25 -0.77
C LEU A 182 6.97 19.18 -1.18
N TYR A 183 7.69 18.69 -0.20
CA TYR A 183 8.69 17.64 -0.39
C TYR A 183 8.21 16.34 0.26
N LEU A 184 8.06 15.32 -0.55
CA LEU A 184 7.82 13.96 -0.10
C LEU A 184 9.10 13.16 -0.33
N GLY A 185 9.63 12.58 0.74
CA GLY A 185 10.82 11.75 0.65
C GLY A 185 10.65 10.46 1.43
N GLY A 186 11.32 9.43 0.98
CA GLY A 186 11.32 8.12 1.61
C GLY A 186 12.42 7.22 1.07
N ILE A 187 12.57 6.09 1.71
CA ILE A 187 13.52 5.04 1.36
C ILE A 187 12.94 4.20 0.23
N ILE A 188 13.73 3.91 -0.79
CA ILE A 188 13.42 2.97 -1.88
C ILE A 188 14.61 2.03 -2.07
N GLY A 189 14.36 0.83 -2.57
CA GLY A 189 15.37 -0.21 -2.78
C GLY A 189 15.18 -1.40 -1.89
N GLU A 190 16.25 -2.16 -1.62
CA GLU A 190 16.17 -3.42 -0.90
C GLU A 190 17.08 -3.45 0.33
N VAL A 191 16.62 -4.16 1.34
CA VAL A 191 17.38 -4.43 2.56
C VAL A 191 17.23 -5.90 2.94
N THR A 192 18.35 -6.54 3.29
CA THR A 192 18.37 -7.93 3.75
C THR A 192 18.65 -7.98 5.24
N PHE A 193 17.84 -8.75 5.94
CA PHE A 193 17.92 -8.94 7.38
C PHE A 193 18.31 -10.37 7.74
N LYS A 194 18.96 -10.52 8.89
CA LYS A 194 19.21 -11.79 9.57
C LYS A 194 18.47 -11.81 10.90
N GLY A 195 17.64 -12.82 11.11
CA GLY A 195 16.84 -13.00 12.31
C GLY A 195 15.59 -13.85 12.04
N ASN A 196 14.94 -14.31 13.10
CA ASN A 196 13.72 -15.09 12.97
C ASN A 196 12.53 -14.19 12.61
N ILE A 197 11.98 -14.39 11.41
CA ILE A 197 10.84 -13.62 10.89
C ILE A 197 9.47 -14.10 11.40
N LYS A 198 9.40 -15.29 11.98
CA LYS A 198 8.13 -15.97 12.30
C LYS A 198 7.14 -15.09 13.06
N LEU A 199 7.61 -14.41 14.10
CA LEU A 199 6.78 -13.50 14.91
C LEU A 199 6.24 -12.30 14.10
N PHE A 200 7.00 -11.82 13.12
CA PHE A 200 6.74 -10.58 12.40
C PHE A 200 5.98 -10.78 11.10
N TYR A 201 5.96 -12.02 10.60
CA TYR A 201 5.39 -12.33 9.29
C TYR A 201 3.93 -11.89 9.13
N PRO A 202 3.02 -12.10 10.11
CA PRO A 202 1.65 -11.61 10.02
C PRO A 202 1.56 -10.09 9.82
N TYR A 203 2.37 -9.33 10.57
CA TYR A 203 2.41 -7.88 10.48
C TYR A 203 2.93 -7.41 9.12
N LEU A 204 4.01 -8.03 8.62
CA LEU A 204 4.60 -7.70 7.31
C LEU A 204 3.64 -8.01 6.16
N LYS A 205 2.87 -9.10 6.24
CA LYS A 205 1.88 -9.46 5.23
C LYS A 205 0.68 -8.51 5.22
N SER A 206 0.37 -7.88 6.36
CA SER A 206 -0.78 -6.98 6.54
C SER A 206 -0.44 -5.49 6.32
N ALA A 207 0.82 -5.16 6.03
CA ALA A 207 1.35 -3.80 5.88
C ALA A 207 1.17 -3.21 4.43
#